data_32368a9dbfd4f8949d03b5ceb21ab267
#
_entry.id   32368a9dbfd4f8949d03b5ceb21ab267
#
_cell.length_a   1.000
_cell.length_b   1.000
_cell.length_c   1.000
_cell.angle_alpha   90.00
_cell.angle_beta   90.00
_cell.angle_gamma   90.00
#
_symmetry.space_group_name_H-M   'P 1'
#
loop_
_entity.id
_entity.type
_entity.pdbx_description
1 polymer ?
#
loop_
_entity_poly.entity_id
_entity_poly.type
_entity_poly.pdbx_seq_one_letter_code
_entity_poly.pdbx_strand_id
1 'polypeptide(L)'
;TINIDIEGIEVVKVNPILQKEDIEKLEAYNLTKKSTKIPLSKLLKVIKDNKYVESDELIIKNVEKALKDYVKNDLEIEKTSNFLELLDYKNIELEVEVETWEDLIEYSGKLLLDSGYIVSNFIKEMKDQIINFGDYVLIGNSTILPHGKLNESVKRTGFSFVSLKKPIIFFGTEVKIAICLASLAKHEHINAVLELNNYFRDPEFEKDLLKIKKKEELIEFLKKRRNK
;
A
#
# COMPACT_ATOMS: atom_id res chain seq x y z
N THR A 1 -21.45 -4.61 -1.56
CA THR A 1 -21.06 -3.79 -2.71
C THR A 1 -21.97 -2.57 -2.75
N ILE A 2 -21.47 -1.39 -2.45
CA ILE A 2 -22.25 -0.14 -2.57
C ILE A 2 -22.33 0.15 -4.07
N ASN A 3 -23.50 0.01 -4.67
CA ASN A 3 -23.77 0.56 -5.99
C ASN A 3 -24.02 2.06 -5.81
N ILE A 4 -23.05 2.87 -6.22
CA ILE A 4 -23.23 4.31 -6.31
C ILE A 4 -23.81 4.54 -7.71
N ASP A 5 -25.09 4.88 -7.78
CA ASP A 5 -25.74 5.31 -9.02
C ASP A 5 -25.96 6.82 -8.93
N ILE A 6 -25.33 7.57 -9.84
CA ILE A 6 -25.48 9.02 -9.92
C ILE A 6 -26.09 9.33 -11.29
N GLU A 7 -27.30 9.86 -11.30
CA GLU A 7 -28.04 10.16 -12.53
C GLU A 7 -27.20 11.01 -13.50
N GLY A 8 -26.98 10.48 -14.71
CA GLY A 8 -26.20 11.15 -15.76
C GLY A 8 -24.68 11.04 -15.62
N ILE A 9 -24.16 10.26 -14.65
CA ILE A 9 -22.72 10.03 -14.47
C ILE A 9 -22.44 8.53 -14.54
N GLU A 10 -21.55 8.14 -15.45
CA GLU A 10 -21.06 6.76 -15.50
C GLU A 10 -20.03 6.51 -14.40
N VAL A 11 -20.31 5.55 -13.51
CA VAL A 11 -19.44 5.21 -12.37
C VAL A 11 -18.60 4.00 -12.72
N VAL A 12 -17.28 4.18 -12.75
CA VAL A 12 -16.32 3.09 -12.98
C VAL A 12 -15.77 2.61 -11.62
N LYS A 13 -16.14 1.38 -11.24
CA LYS A 13 -15.61 0.74 -10.03
C LYS A 13 -14.26 0.11 -10.35
N VAL A 14 -13.25 0.46 -9.56
CA VAL A 14 -11.90 -0.12 -9.61
C VAL A 14 -11.50 -0.62 -8.23
N ASN A 15 -10.57 -1.56 -8.17
CA ASN A 15 -10.03 -2.02 -6.90
C ASN A 15 -9.14 -0.94 -6.25
N PRO A 16 -9.02 -0.90 -4.91
CA PRO A 16 -8.14 0.03 -4.20
C PRO A 16 -6.68 -0.09 -4.63
N ILE A 17 -6.26 -1.31 -4.96
CA ILE A 17 -4.99 -1.61 -5.62
C ILE A 17 -5.34 -1.99 -7.06
N LEU A 18 -5.04 -1.09 -8.01
CA LEU A 18 -5.42 -1.27 -9.41
C LEU A 18 -4.83 -2.56 -9.98
N GLN A 19 -5.71 -3.44 -10.45
CA GLN A 19 -5.36 -4.62 -11.23
C GLN A 19 -5.24 -4.25 -12.71
N LYS A 20 -4.75 -5.19 -13.52
CA LYS A 20 -4.61 -4.96 -14.97
C LYS A 20 -5.95 -4.61 -15.62
N GLU A 21 -7.00 -5.31 -15.22
CA GLU A 21 -8.37 -5.10 -15.71
C GLU A 21 -8.92 -3.73 -15.29
N ASP A 22 -8.54 -3.22 -14.12
CA ASP A 22 -8.94 -1.89 -13.66
C ASP A 22 -8.22 -0.80 -14.48
N ILE A 23 -6.94 -1.01 -14.80
CA ILE A 23 -6.17 -0.10 -15.66
C ILE A 23 -6.80 -0.05 -17.07
N GLU A 24 -7.15 -1.21 -17.65
CA GLU A 24 -7.80 -1.30 -18.95
C GLU A 24 -9.17 -0.58 -18.96
N LYS A 25 -9.97 -0.72 -17.88
CA LYS A 25 -11.21 0.06 -17.71
C LYS A 25 -10.96 1.55 -17.68
N LEU A 26 -9.99 2.01 -16.87
CA LEU A 26 -9.65 3.43 -16.77
C LEU A 26 -9.10 4.01 -18.08
N GLU A 27 -8.32 3.21 -18.84
CA GLU A 27 -7.82 3.59 -20.16
C GLU A 27 -8.95 3.80 -21.17
N ALA A 28 -10.00 2.95 -21.16
CA ALA A 28 -11.16 3.07 -22.01
C ALA A 28 -11.92 4.41 -21.81
N TYR A 29 -11.86 4.95 -20.57
CA TYR A 29 -12.45 6.27 -20.24
C TYR A 29 -11.44 7.43 -20.31
N ASN A 30 -10.24 7.23 -20.85
CA ASN A 30 -9.15 8.22 -20.87
C ASN A 30 -8.78 8.78 -19.48
N LEU A 31 -9.03 8.02 -18.41
CA LEU A 31 -8.74 8.43 -17.03
C LEU A 31 -7.30 8.12 -16.59
N THR A 32 -6.56 7.34 -17.37
CA THR A 32 -5.13 7.14 -17.16
C THR A 32 -4.35 8.20 -17.92
N LYS A 33 -3.80 9.18 -17.22
CA LYS A 33 -2.81 10.07 -17.85
C LYS A 33 -1.52 9.26 -18.06
N LYS A 34 -1.24 8.87 -19.29
CA LYS A 34 0.15 8.53 -19.65
C LYS A 34 1.00 9.74 -19.29
N SER A 35 1.93 9.57 -18.36
CA SER A 35 2.87 10.64 -18.02
C SER A 35 3.60 11.03 -19.31
N THR A 36 3.34 12.22 -19.81
CA THR A 36 4.07 12.80 -20.95
C THR A 36 5.48 13.23 -20.53
N LYS A 37 5.80 13.14 -19.22
CA LYS A 37 7.11 13.50 -18.68
C LYS A 37 8.13 12.41 -18.97
N ILE A 38 9.25 12.81 -19.52
CA ILE A 38 10.38 11.92 -19.82
C ILE A 38 11.14 11.63 -18.50
N PRO A 39 11.41 10.38 -18.13
CA PRO A 39 12.27 10.07 -16.99
C PRO A 39 13.65 10.70 -17.14
N LEU A 40 14.14 11.36 -16.09
CA LEU A 40 15.44 12.02 -16.09
C LEU A 40 16.58 11.03 -16.34
N SER A 41 16.46 9.79 -15.83
CA SER A 41 17.42 8.70 -16.11
C SER A 41 17.61 8.42 -17.59
N LYS A 42 16.52 8.43 -18.37
CA LYS A 42 16.58 8.25 -19.85
C LYS A 42 17.27 9.42 -20.51
N LEU A 43 16.99 10.65 -20.05
CA LEU A 43 17.59 11.85 -20.60
C LEU A 43 19.10 11.90 -20.32
N LEU A 44 19.50 11.58 -19.08
CA LEU A 44 20.90 11.53 -18.68
C LEU A 44 21.68 10.44 -19.41
N LYS A 45 21.06 9.29 -19.70
CA LYS A 45 21.70 8.24 -20.50
C LYS A 45 22.07 8.76 -21.89
N VAL A 46 21.18 9.49 -22.56
CA VAL A 46 21.46 10.10 -23.87
C VAL A 46 22.57 11.15 -23.78
N ILE A 47 22.63 11.92 -22.69
CA ILE A 47 23.67 12.93 -22.47
C ILE A 47 25.02 12.27 -22.18
N LYS A 48 25.07 11.23 -21.34
CA LYS A 48 26.30 10.50 -20.98
C LYS A 48 26.93 9.73 -22.15
N ASP A 49 26.11 9.27 -23.09
CA ASP A 49 26.62 8.62 -24.32
C ASP A 49 27.34 9.63 -25.26
N ASN A 50 27.24 10.93 -24.98
CA ASN A 50 27.99 11.98 -25.67
C ASN A 50 29.28 12.34 -24.92
N LYS A 51 30.42 12.11 -25.52
CA LYS A 51 31.79 12.25 -24.97
C LYS A 51 32.19 13.66 -24.49
N TYR A 52 31.28 14.62 -24.35
CA TYR A 52 31.59 16.05 -24.10
C TYR A 52 31.14 16.55 -22.72
N VAL A 53 30.83 15.66 -21.78
CA VAL A 53 30.24 16.04 -20.50
C VAL A 53 31.22 15.78 -19.36
N GLU A 54 31.70 16.85 -18.71
CA GLU A 54 32.74 16.82 -17.65
C GLU A 54 32.18 16.67 -16.22
N SER A 55 30.89 16.92 -15.97
CA SER A 55 30.33 16.87 -14.61
C SER A 55 28.85 16.45 -14.61
N ASP A 56 28.56 15.32 -14.01
CA ASP A 56 27.20 14.76 -13.89
C ASP A 56 26.28 15.62 -13.02
N GLU A 57 26.77 16.14 -11.88
CA GLU A 57 25.94 16.89 -10.92
C GLU A 57 25.43 18.23 -11.47
N LEU A 58 26.30 18.95 -12.18
CA LEU A 58 25.94 20.24 -12.75
C LEU A 58 24.91 20.10 -13.88
N ILE A 59 25.01 19.01 -14.65
CA ILE A 59 24.09 18.71 -15.74
C ILE A 59 22.74 18.31 -15.19
N ILE A 60 22.69 17.44 -14.18
CA ILE A 60 21.45 17.03 -13.52
C ILE A 60 20.70 18.27 -13.05
N LYS A 61 21.37 19.15 -12.31
CA LYS A 61 20.80 20.39 -11.76
C LYS A 61 20.28 21.35 -12.83
N ASN A 62 21.02 21.51 -13.92
CA ASN A 62 20.64 22.38 -15.02
C ASN A 62 19.49 21.80 -15.86
N VAL A 63 19.49 20.50 -16.10
CA VAL A 63 18.41 19.78 -16.81
C VAL A 63 17.13 19.81 -15.99
N GLU A 64 17.19 19.55 -14.70
CA GLU A 64 16.04 19.65 -13.79
C GLU A 64 15.43 21.06 -13.78
N LYS A 65 16.29 22.09 -13.69
CA LYS A 65 15.86 23.48 -13.68
C LYS A 65 15.23 23.92 -15.01
N ALA A 66 15.86 23.53 -16.13
CA ALA A 66 15.41 23.93 -17.48
C ALA A 66 14.16 23.18 -17.94
N LEU A 67 14.00 21.93 -17.51
CA LEU A 67 12.96 21.03 -17.99
C LEU A 67 11.97 20.61 -16.88
N LYS A 68 11.90 21.37 -15.80
CA LYS A 68 11.08 21.05 -14.60
C LYS A 68 9.66 20.59 -14.91
N ASP A 69 9.03 21.16 -15.96
CA ASP A 69 7.66 20.84 -16.34
C ASP A 69 7.57 19.63 -17.28
N TYR A 70 8.66 19.22 -17.91
CA TYR A 70 8.73 18.18 -18.94
C TYR A 70 9.47 16.91 -18.50
N VAL A 71 10.22 16.97 -17.41
CA VAL A 71 11.04 15.86 -16.89
C VAL A 71 10.50 15.39 -15.55
N LYS A 72 10.41 14.05 -15.41
CA LYS A 72 10.16 13.41 -14.13
C LYS A 72 11.51 13.05 -13.52
N ASN A 73 11.83 13.59 -12.33
CA ASN A 73 13.00 13.15 -11.59
C ASN A 73 12.79 11.74 -11.03
N ASP A 74 13.44 10.75 -11.63
CA ASP A 74 13.44 9.34 -11.22
C ASP A 74 14.80 8.92 -10.64
N LEU A 75 15.73 9.89 -10.45
CA LEU A 75 17.05 9.66 -9.87
C LEU A 75 17.03 9.76 -8.34
N GLU A 76 16.10 10.54 -7.77
CA GLU A 76 15.74 10.36 -6.38
C GLU A 76 15.01 9.02 -6.28
N ILE A 77 15.77 7.96 -6.13
CA ILE A 77 15.26 6.74 -5.52
C ILE A 77 14.92 7.17 -4.10
N GLU A 78 13.70 7.68 -3.92
CA GLU A 78 13.10 7.73 -2.60
C GLU A 78 13.35 6.34 -2.03
N LYS A 79 13.94 6.26 -0.87
CA LYS A 79 14.26 5.01 -0.18
C LYS A 79 12.93 4.39 0.23
N THR A 80 12.24 3.84 -0.77
CA THR A 80 10.93 3.22 -0.60
C THR A 80 11.17 1.89 0.06
N SER A 81 10.74 1.78 1.30
CA SER A 81 10.89 0.57 2.10
C SER A 81 9.95 -0.52 1.59
N ASN A 82 10.39 -1.77 1.69
CA ASN A 82 9.54 -2.93 1.44
C ASN A 82 8.63 -3.23 2.65
N PHE A 83 7.67 -4.15 2.47
CA PHE A 83 6.71 -4.49 3.51
C PHE A 83 7.39 -4.95 4.81
N LEU A 84 8.38 -5.83 4.70
CA LEU A 84 9.06 -6.38 5.88
C LEU A 84 9.90 -5.34 6.63
N GLU A 85 10.45 -4.33 5.94
CA GLU A 85 11.16 -3.20 6.57
C GLU A 85 10.22 -2.26 7.33
N LEU A 86 8.96 -2.16 6.90
CA LEU A 86 7.93 -1.33 7.53
C LEU A 86 7.09 -2.09 8.56
N LEU A 87 7.27 -3.41 8.70
CA LEU A 87 6.55 -4.24 9.67
C LEU A 87 7.43 -4.47 10.91
N ASP A 88 7.21 -3.68 11.96
CA ASP A 88 7.89 -3.90 13.24
C ASP A 88 7.38 -5.19 13.91
N TYR A 89 8.29 -5.99 14.49
CA TYR A 89 7.95 -7.22 15.18
C TYR A 89 6.91 -7.05 16.31
N LYS A 90 6.92 -5.91 17.00
CA LYS A 90 5.92 -5.56 18.05
C LYS A 90 4.54 -5.26 17.49
N ASN A 91 4.44 -4.96 16.20
CA ASN A 91 3.17 -4.68 15.53
C ASN A 91 2.56 -5.94 14.90
N ILE A 92 3.06 -7.13 15.25
CA ILE A 92 2.55 -8.42 14.80
C ILE A 92 1.83 -9.09 15.96
N GLU A 93 0.59 -9.52 15.74
CA GLU A 93 -0.14 -10.42 16.65
C GLU A 93 -0.86 -11.50 15.86
N LEU A 94 -0.79 -12.73 16.36
CA LEU A 94 -1.31 -13.90 15.69
C LEU A 94 -2.33 -14.63 16.58
N GLU A 95 -3.28 -15.31 15.94
CA GLU A 95 -4.32 -16.09 16.62
C GLU A 95 -5.17 -15.25 17.61
N VAL A 96 -5.43 -13.98 17.27
CA VAL A 96 -6.24 -13.07 18.10
C VAL A 96 -7.72 -13.45 18.00
N GLU A 97 -8.47 -13.21 19.09
CA GLU A 97 -9.92 -13.39 19.12
C GLU A 97 -10.60 -12.01 19.22
N VAL A 98 -11.43 -11.72 18.25
CA VAL A 98 -12.30 -10.52 18.21
C VAL A 98 -13.68 -10.95 17.69
N GLU A 99 -14.70 -10.15 17.95
CA GLU A 99 -16.07 -10.47 17.56
C GLU A 99 -16.51 -9.76 16.27
N THR A 100 -16.01 -8.53 16.08
CA THR A 100 -16.44 -7.66 14.98
C THR A 100 -15.23 -7.15 14.17
N TRP A 101 -15.52 -6.64 12.98
CA TRP A 101 -14.47 -5.98 12.18
C TRP A 101 -14.00 -4.67 12.83
N GLU A 102 -14.88 -3.97 13.55
CA GLU A 102 -14.53 -2.77 14.31
C GLU A 102 -13.51 -3.09 15.40
N ASP A 103 -13.67 -4.24 16.09
CA ASP A 103 -12.72 -4.70 17.11
C ASP A 103 -11.38 -5.07 16.46
N LEU A 104 -11.40 -5.69 15.27
CA LEU A 104 -10.19 -6.02 14.53
C LEU A 104 -9.41 -4.76 14.15
N ILE A 105 -10.08 -3.71 13.65
CA ILE A 105 -9.45 -2.43 13.33
C ILE A 105 -8.92 -1.74 14.59
N GLU A 106 -9.70 -1.77 15.68
CA GLU A 106 -9.25 -1.23 16.97
C GLU A 106 -7.98 -1.93 17.46
N TYR A 107 -7.99 -3.27 17.45
CA TYR A 107 -6.85 -4.07 17.88
C TYR A 107 -5.60 -3.82 17.02
N SER A 108 -5.75 -3.88 15.70
CA SER A 108 -4.66 -3.67 14.75
C SER A 108 -4.10 -2.24 14.82
N GLY A 109 -4.98 -1.25 14.95
CA GLY A 109 -4.61 0.16 15.11
C GLY A 109 -3.92 0.42 16.45
N LYS A 110 -4.34 -0.28 17.52
CA LYS A 110 -3.72 -0.14 18.84
C LYS A 110 -2.25 -0.59 18.83
N LEU A 111 -1.87 -1.61 18.07
CA LEU A 111 -0.47 -2.00 17.90
C LEU A 111 0.37 -0.84 17.33
N LEU A 112 -0.15 -0.13 16.33
CA LEU A 112 0.51 1.05 15.76
C LEU A 112 0.53 2.23 16.72
N LEU A 113 -0.52 2.43 17.51
CA LEU A 113 -0.62 3.48 18.52
C LEU A 113 0.41 3.25 19.64
N ASP A 114 0.44 2.07 20.23
CA ASP A 114 1.33 1.69 21.33
C ASP A 114 2.80 1.73 20.91
N SER A 115 3.08 1.51 19.63
CA SER A 115 4.41 1.62 19.02
C SER A 115 4.78 3.03 18.55
N GLY A 116 3.87 4.02 18.68
CA GLY A 116 4.12 5.42 18.34
C GLY A 116 4.10 5.74 16.84
N TYR A 117 3.44 4.92 16.02
CA TYR A 117 3.28 5.17 14.58
C TYR A 117 2.13 6.13 14.28
N ILE A 118 1.10 6.13 15.11
CA ILE A 118 -0.11 6.94 14.94
C ILE A 118 -0.54 7.60 16.26
N VAL A 119 -1.50 8.51 16.19
CA VAL A 119 -2.27 8.96 17.35
C VAL A 119 -3.66 8.29 17.34
N SER A 120 -4.35 8.27 18.50
CA SER A 120 -5.61 7.55 18.67
C SER A 120 -6.71 7.89 17.65
N ASN A 121 -6.73 9.13 17.17
CA ASN A 121 -7.71 9.58 16.18
C ASN A 121 -7.62 8.79 14.84
N PHE A 122 -6.43 8.29 14.49
CA PHE A 122 -6.24 7.54 13.24
C PHE A 122 -7.05 6.23 13.19
N ILE A 123 -7.25 5.58 14.35
CA ILE A 123 -8.08 4.37 14.43
C ILE A 123 -9.52 4.68 14.04
N LYS A 124 -10.05 5.80 14.56
CA LYS A 124 -11.37 6.28 14.18
C LYS A 124 -11.45 6.59 12.69
N GLU A 125 -10.44 7.27 12.15
CA GLU A 125 -10.37 7.59 10.71
C GLU A 125 -10.42 6.34 9.83
N MET A 126 -9.71 5.26 10.19
CA MET A 126 -9.78 3.98 9.46
C MET A 126 -11.19 3.41 9.48
N LYS A 127 -11.86 3.39 10.64
CA LYS A 127 -13.25 2.92 10.77
C LYS A 127 -14.22 3.76 9.94
N ASP A 128 -14.10 5.09 10.02
CA ASP A 128 -14.94 6.02 9.26
C ASP A 128 -14.75 5.84 7.74
N GLN A 129 -13.51 5.59 7.26
CA GLN A 129 -13.27 5.27 5.85
C GLN A 129 -13.98 3.98 5.42
N ILE A 130 -13.92 2.93 6.25
CA ILE A 130 -14.59 1.65 5.97
C ILE A 130 -16.11 1.83 5.97
N ILE A 131 -16.68 2.56 6.92
CA ILE A 131 -18.12 2.84 6.97
C ILE A 131 -18.57 3.59 5.70
N ASN A 132 -17.78 4.56 5.22
CA ASN A 132 -18.14 5.39 4.08
C ASN A 132 -17.95 4.69 2.73
N PHE A 133 -16.95 3.81 2.60
CA PHE A 133 -16.54 3.23 1.30
C PHE A 133 -16.70 1.70 1.23
N GLY A 134 -17.09 1.05 2.33
CA GLY A 134 -17.39 -0.39 2.35
C GLY A 134 -16.15 -1.27 2.28
N ASP A 135 -16.23 -2.30 1.46
CA ASP A 135 -15.26 -3.38 1.36
C ASP A 135 -13.98 -3.06 0.55
N TYR A 136 -13.73 -1.78 0.26
CA TYR A 136 -12.60 -1.34 -0.56
C TYR A 136 -11.22 -1.76 -0.03
N VAL A 137 -11.12 -2.10 1.25
CA VAL A 137 -9.87 -2.53 1.91
C VAL A 137 -9.54 -4.02 1.72
N LEU A 138 -10.40 -4.80 1.06
CA LEU A 138 -10.12 -6.21 0.76
C LEU A 138 -8.99 -6.34 -0.26
N ILE A 139 -7.92 -7.08 0.09
CA ILE A 139 -6.74 -7.32 -0.78
C ILE A 139 -6.53 -8.79 -1.11
N GLY A 140 -7.17 -9.70 -0.39
CA GLY A 140 -7.15 -11.14 -0.59
C GLY A 140 -8.55 -11.72 -0.43
N ASN A 141 -8.66 -13.04 -0.30
CA ASN A 141 -9.95 -13.71 -0.07
C ASN A 141 -10.43 -13.52 1.38
N SER A 142 -9.50 -13.36 2.33
CA SER A 142 -9.76 -13.25 3.77
C SER A 142 -8.87 -12.22 4.46
N THR A 143 -8.31 -11.28 3.70
CA THR A 143 -7.38 -10.27 4.19
C THR A 143 -7.86 -8.88 3.86
N ILE A 144 -7.79 -7.97 4.84
CA ILE A 144 -8.07 -6.55 4.69
C ILE A 144 -6.80 -5.72 4.91
N LEU A 145 -6.70 -4.59 4.18
CA LEU A 145 -5.65 -3.57 4.31
C LEU A 145 -6.26 -2.23 4.75
N PRO A 146 -6.67 -2.10 6.02
CA PRO A 146 -7.19 -0.83 6.53
C PRO A 146 -6.12 0.25 6.50
N HIS A 147 -6.53 1.45 6.08
CA HIS A 147 -5.67 2.62 6.06
C HIS A 147 -6.51 3.90 6.23
N GLY A 148 -5.91 4.93 6.76
CA GLY A 148 -6.52 6.25 6.90
C GLY A 148 -6.03 7.22 5.83
N LYS A 149 -6.44 8.48 5.96
CA LYS A 149 -5.94 9.57 5.12
C LYS A 149 -4.53 9.97 5.54
N LEU A 150 -3.76 10.51 4.58
CA LEU A 150 -2.48 11.16 4.87
C LEU A 150 -2.75 12.47 5.63
N ASN A 151 -2.43 12.49 6.91
CA ASN A 151 -2.59 13.66 7.77
C ASN A 151 -1.65 13.57 8.97
N GLU A 152 -1.76 14.54 9.87
CA GLU A 152 -0.96 14.65 11.10
C GLU A 152 -1.26 13.57 12.17
N SER A 153 -2.28 12.72 11.95
CA SER A 153 -2.56 11.58 12.84
C SER A 153 -1.53 10.46 12.67
N VAL A 154 -0.72 10.47 11.61
CA VAL A 154 0.39 9.54 11.39
C VAL A 154 1.71 10.20 11.79
N LYS A 155 2.54 9.48 12.55
CA LYS A 155 3.85 9.93 13.02
C LYS A 155 5.01 9.19 12.33
N ARG A 156 4.77 7.98 11.85
CA ARG A 156 5.75 7.15 11.14
C ARG A 156 5.03 6.25 10.14
N THR A 157 5.67 5.98 9.01
CA THR A 157 5.18 4.98 8.06
C THR A 157 5.48 3.58 8.58
N GLY A 158 4.47 2.71 8.56
CA GLY A 158 4.60 1.33 8.98
C GLY A 158 3.30 0.54 8.92
N PHE A 159 3.42 -0.74 9.24
CA PHE A 159 2.30 -1.69 9.23
C PHE A 159 2.12 -2.34 10.59
N SER A 160 0.87 -2.77 10.86
CA SER A 160 0.60 -3.85 11.81
C SER A 160 0.05 -5.06 11.05
N PHE A 161 0.30 -6.24 11.59
CA PHE A 161 -0.19 -7.51 11.08
C PHE A 161 -0.92 -8.26 12.20
N VAL A 162 -2.19 -8.57 11.96
CA VAL A 162 -3.02 -9.34 12.89
C VAL A 162 -3.65 -10.51 12.15
N SER A 163 -3.48 -11.74 12.66
CA SER A 163 -4.26 -12.89 12.23
C SER A 163 -5.24 -13.32 13.31
N LEU A 164 -6.40 -13.82 12.89
CA LEU A 164 -7.47 -14.24 13.77
C LEU A 164 -7.50 -15.77 13.92
N LYS A 165 -7.80 -16.22 15.12
CA LYS A 165 -8.07 -17.63 15.42
C LYS A 165 -9.35 -18.12 14.76
N LYS A 166 -10.40 -17.28 14.75
CA LYS A 166 -11.67 -17.50 14.06
C LYS A 166 -11.94 -16.36 13.09
N PRO A 167 -12.56 -16.63 11.93
CA PRO A 167 -12.92 -15.55 11.02
C PRO A 167 -14.01 -14.67 11.63
N ILE A 168 -14.03 -13.43 11.20
CA ILE A 168 -15.14 -12.50 11.41
C ILE A 168 -15.81 -12.22 10.06
N ILE A 169 -17.06 -11.74 10.09
CA ILE A 169 -17.73 -11.30 8.87
C ILE A 169 -17.48 -9.81 8.64
N PHE A 170 -16.96 -9.50 7.47
CA PHE A 170 -16.69 -8.16 6.98
C PHE A 170 -17.42 -7.92 5.66
N PHE A 171 -18.51 -7.17 5.66
CA PHE A 171 -19.37 -6.92 4.50
C PHE A 171 -19.74 -8.20 3.69
N GLY A 172 -20.02 -9.29 4.41
CA GLY A 172 -20.40 -10.58 3.81
C GLY A 172 -19.21 -11.49 3.46
N THR A 173 -17.97 -11.04 3.68
CA THR A 173 -16.74 -11.82 3.45
C THR A 173 -16.16 -12.30 4.78
N GLU A 174 -15.73 -13.56 4.86
CA GLU A 174 -14.97 -14.07 6.00
C GLU A 174 -13.54 -13.49 5.98
N VAL A 175 -13.18 -12.74 7.01
CA VAL A 175 -11.85 -12.15 7.17
C VAL A 175 -11.10 -12.80 8.33
N LYS A 176 -9.83 -13.11 8.11
CA LYS A 176 -8.90 -13.70 9.08
C LYS A 176 -7.62 -12.90 9.29
N ILE A 177 -7.31 -11.97 8.41
CA ILE A 177 -6.08 -11.17 8.49
C ILE A 177 -6.41 -9.70 8.30
N ALA A 178 -5.82 -8.85 9.14
CA ALA A 178 -5.75 -7.41 8.94
C ALA A 178 -4.29 -6.96 8.89
N ILE A 179 -3.97 -6.20 7.84
CA ILE A 179 -2.67 -5.54 7.66
C ILE A 179 -2.93 -4.04 7.63
N CYS A 180 -2.91 -3.37 8.79
CA CYS A 180 -3.16 -1.93 8.84
C CYS A 180 -1.94 -1.14 8.39
N LEU A 181 -2.17 -0.13 7.56
CA LEU A 181 -1.15 0.78 7.04
C LEU A 181 -1.30 2.17 7.66
N ALA A 182 -0.25 2.65 8.30
CA ALA A 182 -0.02 4.05 8.60
C ALA A 182 1.02 4.60 7.60
N SER A 183 0.71 5.70 6.91
CA SER A 183 1.64 6.32 5.96
C SER A 183 1.80 7.81 6.22
N LEU A 184 3.04 8.25 6.44
CA LEU A 184 3.38 9.64 6.69
C LEU A 184 3.47 10.45 5.39
N ALA A 185 3.97 9.85 4.32
CA ALA A 185 4.16 10.50 3.02
C ALA A 185 3.63 9.65 1.85
N LYS A 186 3.32 10.31 0.73
CA LYS A 186 2.68 9.67 -0.43
C LYS A 186 3.46 8.51 -1.05
N HIS A 187 4.77 8.46 -0.86
CA HIS A 187 5.64 7.54 -1.61
C HIS A 187 6.32 6.47 -0.74
N GLU A 188 6.40 6.67 0.58
CA GLU A 188 7.16 5.77 1.47
C GLU A 188 6.64 4.32 1.50
N HIS A 189 5.33 4.13 1.34
CA HIS A 189 4.67 2.83 1.42
C HIS A 189 4.43 2.15 0.07
N ILE A 190 4.65 2.84 -1.06
CA ILE A 190 4.24 2.35 -2.39
C ILE A 190 4.84 0.97 -2.70
N ASN A 191 6.15 0.80 -2.51
CA ASN A 191 6.79 -0.49 -2.78
C ASN A 191 6.26 -1.60 -1.88
N ALA A 192 6.02 -1.31 -0.60
CA ALA A 192 5.46 -2.29 0.34
C ALA A 192 4.05 -2.72 -0.06
N VAL A 193 3.22 -1.77 -0.51
CA VAL A 193 1.85 -2.07 -0.99
C VAL A 193 1.89 -2.85 -2.31
N LEU A 194 2.79 -2.50 -3.24
CA LEU A 194 2.99 -3.26 -4.48
C LEU A 194 3.48 -4.69 -4.20
N GLU A 195 4.39 -4.85 -3.23
CA GLU A 195 4.88 -6.16 -2.78
C GLU A 195 3.73 -7.00 -2.22
N LEU A 196 2.91 -6.45 -1.31
CA LEU A 196 1.72 -7.11 -0.79
C LEU A 196 0.76 -7.51 -1.92
N ASN A 197 0.47 -6.61 -2.84
CA ASN A 197 -0.38 -6.91 -3.99
C ASN A 197 0.16 -8.09 -4.82
N ASN A 198 1.47 -8.13 -5.07
CA ASN A 198 2.08 -9.26 -5.78
C ASN A 198 1.98 -10.56 -4.99
N TYR A 199 2.10 -10.53 -3.67
CA TYR A 199 1.93 -11.70 -2.82
C TYR A 199 0.49 -12.25 -2.88
N PHE A 200 -0.51 -11.39 -2.75
CA PHE A 200 -1.92 -11.78 -2.75
C PHE A 200 -2.47 -12.16 -4.13
N ARG A 201 -1.71 -11.96 -5.22
CA ARG A 201 -2.03 -12.53 -6.54
C ARG A 201 -1.81 -14.05 -6.61
N ASP A 202 -0.98 -14.60 -5.73
CA ASP A 202 -0.78 -16.03 -5.60
C ASP A 202 -1.80 -16.59 -4.60
N PRO A 203 -2.79 -17.41 -5.04
CA PRO A 203 -3.82 -17.96 -4.14
C PRO A 203 -3.26 -18.81 -3.00
N GLU A 204 -2.07 -19.39 -3.17
CA GLU A 204 -1.44 -20.23 -2.14
C GLU A 204 -0.76 -19.38 -1.06
N PHE A 205 -0.40 -18.12 -1.37
CA PHE A 205 0.24 -17.23 -0.40
C PHE A 205 -0.62 -17.02 0.85
N GLU A 206 -1.89 -16.64 0.67
CA GLU A 206 -2.81 -16.39 1.78
C GLU A 206 -3.10 -17.67 2.57
N LYS A 207 -3.27 -18.81 1.88
CA LYS A 207 -3.48 -20.12 2.52
C LYS A 207 -2.28 -20.53 3.39
N ASP A 208 -1.07 -20.30 2.92
CA ASP A 208 0.14 -20.59 3.68
C ASP A 208 0.31 -19.61 4.85
N LEU A 209 0.00 -18.33 4.62
CA LEU A 209 0.03 -17.30 5.65
C LEU A 209 -0.89 -17.63 6.83
N LEU A 210 -2.10 -18.16 6.55
CA LEU A 210 -3.09 -18.56 7.56
C LEU A 210 -2.69 -19.78 8.40
N LYS A 211 -1.68 -20.56 7.99
CA LYS A 211 -1.14 -21.70 8.77
C LYS A 211 -0.12 -21.27 9.82
N ILE A 212 0.40 -20.04 9.69
CA ILE A 212 1.48 -19.53 10.55
C ILE A 212 0.89 -19.09 11.90
N LYS A 213 1.52 -19.57 12.97
CA LYS A 213 1.07 -19.31 14.35
C LYS A 213 2.12 -18.64 15.24
N LYS A 214 3.34 -18.45 14.72
CA LYS A 214 4.43 -17.79 15.43
C LYS A 214 4.98 -16.63 14.64
N LYS A 215 5.30 -15.53 15.32
CA LYS A 215 5.82 -14.31 14.70
C LYS A 215 7.11 -14.56 13.94
N GLU A 216 8.00 -15.40 14.46
CA GLU A 216 9.28 -15.77 13.83
C GLU A 216 9.04 -16.49 12.49
N GLU A 217 8.07 -17.41 12.47
CA GLU A 217 7.69 -18.16 11.26
C GLU A 217 7.13 -17.22 10.20
N LEU A 218 6.33 -16.22 10.60
CA LEU A 218 5.82 -15.18 9.70
C LEU A 218 6.95 -14.38 9.06
N ILE A 219 7.89 -13.92 9.86
CA ILE A 219 9.04 -13.14 9.36
C ILE A 219 9.89 -13.98 8.39
N GLU A 220 10.15 -15.24 8.71
CA GLU A 220 10.89 -16.14 7.82
C GLU A 220 10.13 -16.44 6.53
N PHE A 221 8.83 -16.65 6.62
CA PHE A 221 7.97 -16.86 5.44
C PHE A 221 8.03 -15.67 4.50
N LEU A 222 7.86 -14.46 5.00
CA LEU A 222 7.92 -13.21 4.22
C LEU A 222 9.32 -13.01 3.60
N LYS A 223 10.41 -13.28 4.35
CA LYS A 223 11.79 -13.23 3.81
C LYS A 223 11.99 -14.19 2.64
N LYS A 224 11.52 -15.44 2.78
CA LYS A 224 11.62 -16.45 1.71
C LYS A 224 10.80 -16.06 0.47
N ARG A 225 9.64 -15.46 0.67
CA ARG A 225 8.77 -15.02 -0.42
C ARG A 225 9.37 -13.88 -1.23
N ARG A 226 10.03 -12.94 -0.56
CA ARG A 226 10.72 -11.80 -1.17
C ARG A 226 11.88 -12.22 -2.09
N ASN A 227 12.57 -13.32 -1.74
CA ASN A 227 13.75 -13.80 -2.47
C ASN A 227 13.40 -14.70 -3.68
N LYS A 228 12.12 -14.92 -3.95
CA LYS A 228 11.61 -15.62 -5.14
C LYS A 228 11.20 -14.64 -6.23
#